data_14980b5b558c8f009d2300d697450629
#
_entry.id   14980b5b558c8f009d2300d697450629
#
_cell.length_a   1.000
_cell.length_b   1.000
_cell.length_c   1.000
_cell.angle_alpha   90.00
_cell.angle_beta   90.00
_cell.angle_gamma   90.00
#
_symmetry.space_group_name_H-M   'P 1'
#
loop_
_entity.id
_entity.type
_entity.pdbx_description
1 polymer ?
#
loop_
_entity_poly.entity_id
_entity_poly.type
_entity_poly.pdbx_seq_one_letter_code
_entity_poly.pdbx_strand_id
1 'polypeptide(L)'
;MADIKTILRETSVATIVGLKKEEIEYTIEELYNPSLFLQYAKQVISGELGSLNDSLDSINSFSNEEINIINNGNKLADVIFQKFQIDKEDTITWEGNNVGKEDPIDIQIGKFGFSLKEDSFILENMGLYQLINSFTGSSYKTRHIFKDYAYKEYSEWFSKTWGELVSYLNNYNGEWRLDNSKGSSSILFVNSNNDIKLSYTKNNSTRECVLPKQCSLPVFEKETTSDLRGKVFSKFINQNLKKNEIYEAAKKKCAKVATEALAKELKENLNYSDFLPRFLRIHKMEYYYAKTTNANVEIYRVPSLKEFVNEIEIESIESHVPKSQANILTTIINKHTGRKLVLRNECRFSHGQFNGTPEAKMYYENNGSLLVIYQDVVNS
;
A
#
# COMPACT_ATOMS: atom_id res chain seq x y z
N MET A 1 -8.12 -11.60 0.53
CA MET A 1 -9.35 -11.19 -0.17
C MET A 1 -9.27 -9.69 -0.34
N ALA A 2 -9.49 -9.17 -1.53
CA ALA A 2 -9.53 -7.73 -1.77
C ALA A 2 -10.70 -7.11 -0.99
N ASP A 3 -10.58 -5.84 -0.61
CA ASP A 3 -11.68 -5.11 0.05
C ASP A 3 -12.83 -4.92 -0.96
N ILE A 4 -14.08 -5.02 -0.51
CA ILE A 4 -15.27 -4.85 -1.35
C ILE A 4 -15.26 -3.53 -2.13
N LYS A 5 -14.71 -2.46 -1.54
CA LYS A 5 -14.57 -1.16 -2.21
C LYS A 5 -13.67 -1.21 -3.44
N THR A 6 -12.57 -1.96 -3.36
CA THR A 6 -11.68 -2.19 -4.50
C THR A 6 -12.40 -2.98 -5.59
N ILE A 7 -13.07 -4.07 -5.21
CA ILE A 7 -13.84 -4.91 -6.13
C ILE A 7 -14.91 -4.07 -6.83
N LEU A 8 -15.70 -3.29 -6.10
CA LEU A 8 -16.74 -2.43 -6.67
C LEU A 8 -16.19 -1.35 -7.60
N ARG A 9 -15.03 -0.76 -7.27
CA ARG A 9 -14.38 0.23 -8.14
C ARG A 9 -14.07 -0.35 -9.51
N GLU A 10 -13.50 -1.53 -9.54
CA GLU A 10 -13.10 -2.20 -10.77
C GLU A 10 -14.31 -2.74 -11.54
N THR A 11 -15.20 -3.46 -10.86
CA THR A 11 -16.32 -4.11 -11.49
C THR A 11 -17.42 -3.14 -11.90
N SER A 12 -17.62 -1.99 -11.24
CA SER A 12 -18.60 -1.00 -11.68
C SER A 12 -18.22 -0.39 -13.03
N VAL A 13 -16.96 -0.06 -13.27
CA VAL A 13 -16.48 0.42 -14.56
C VAL A 13 -16.71 -0.64 -15.64
N ALA A 14 -16.27 -1.87 -15.39
CA ALA A 14 -16.40 -2.98 -16.32
C ALA A 14 -17.88 -3.27 -16.65
N THR A 15 -18.74 -3.32 -15.63
CA THR A 15 -20.18 -3.56 -15.81
C THR A 15 -20.83 -2.46 -16.66
N ILE A 16 -20.59 -1.18 -16.31
CA ILE A 16 -21.25 -0.06 -16.98
C ILE A 16 -20.77 0.08 -18.43
N VAL A 17 -19.47 -0.09 -18.70
CA VAL A 17 -18.98 -0.14 -20.08
C VAL A 17 -19.62 -1.28 -20.85
N GLY A 18 -19.77 -2.45 -20.23
CA GLY A 18 -20.44 -3.60 -20.85
C GLY A 18 -21.91 -3.36 -21.15
N LEU A 19 -22.66 -2.78 -20.23
CA LEU A 19 -24.07 -2.44 -20.45
C LEU A 19 -24.24 -1.47 -21.62
N LYS A 20 -23.39 -0.44 -21.70
CA LYS A 20 -23.40 0.52 -22.83
C LYS A 20 -23.03 -0.15 -24.15
N LYS A 21 -22.02 -1.00 -24.16
CA LYS A 21 -21.58 -1.75 -25.34
C LYS A 21 -22.69 -2.66 -25.88
N GLU A 22 -23.38 -3.37 -25.01
CA GLU A 22 -24.49 -4.27 -25.37
C GLU A 22 -25.84 -3.55 -25.58
N GLU A 23 -25.85 -2.21 -25.44
CA GLU A 23 -27.07 -1.39 -25.57
C GLU A 23 -28.19 -1.83 -24.59
N ILE A 24 -27.79 -2.31 -23.38
CA ILE A 24 -28.72 -2.74 -22.35
C ILE A 24 -29.21 -1.50 -21.59
N GLU A 25 -30.52 -1.30 -21.56
CA GLU A 25 -31.15 -0.23 -20.77
C GLU A 25 -31.00 -0.53 -19.27
N TYR A 26 -30.55 0.46 -18.50
CA TYR A 26 -30.45 0.42 -17.06
C TYR A 26 -30.52 1.83 -16.46
N THR A 27 -30.87 1.91 -15.19
CA THR A 27 -30.73 3.14 -14.41
C THR A 27 -29.57 2.99 -13.44
N ILE A 28 -28.92 4.10 -13.06
CA ILE A 28 -27.82 4.03 -12.11
C ILE A 28 -28.29 3.53 -10.74
N GLU A 29 -29.52 3.83 -10.36
CA GLU A 29 -30.15 3.39 -9.11
C GLU A 29 -30.32 1.88 -9.03
N GLU A 30 -30.52 1.20 -10.15
CA GLU A 30 -30.59 -0.28 -10.20
C GLU A 30 -29.25 -0.89 -9.79
N LEU A 31 -28.13 -0.24 -10.11
CA LEU A 31 -26.79 -0.68 -9.73
C LEU A 31 -26.49 -0.47 -8.22
N TYR A 32 -27.32 0.26 -7.49
CA TYR A 32 -27.20 0.38 -6.02
C TYR A 32 -27.81 -0.84 -5.30
N ASN A 33 -28.46 -1.74 -6.00
CA ASN A 33 -28.90 -3.00 -5.45
C ASN A 33 -27.85 -4.10 -5.70
N PRO A 34 -27.25 -4.72 -4.66
CA PRO A 34 -26.19 -5.72 -4.82
C PRO A 34 -26.56 -6.89 -5.73
N SER A 35 -27.81 -7.37 -5.65
CA SER A 35 -28.28 -8.50 -6.47
C SER A 35 -28.44 -8.13 -7.94
N LEU A 36 -28.99 -6.94 -8.24
CA LEU A 36 -29.10 -6.44 -9.61
C LEU A 36 -27.72 -6.10 -10.18
N PHE A 37 -26.86 -5.48 -9.39
CA PHE A 37 -25.45 -5.23 -9.79
C PHE A 37 -24.74 -6.52 -10.22
N LEU A 38 -24.84 -7.57 -9.40
CA LEU A 38 -24.25 -8.87 -9.71
C LEU A 38 -24.86 -9.51 -10.97
N GLN A 39 -26.17 -9.37 -11.14
CA GLN A 39 -26.87 -9.85 -12.34
C GLN A 39 -26.34 -9.17 -13.61
N TYR A 40 -26.26 -7.84 -13.61
CA TYR A 40 -25.72 -7.08 -14.72
C TYR A 40 -24.24 -7.39 -14.98
N ALA A 41 -23.41 -7.47 -13.93
CA ALA A 41 -22.00 -7.84 -14.06
C ALA A 41 -21.82 -9.21 -14.74
N LYS A 42 -22.58 -10.23 -14.30
CA LYS A 42 -22.57 -11.58 -14.91
C LYS A 42 -23.01 -11.60 -16.38
N GLN A 43 -23.82 -10.65 -16.79
CA GLN A 43 -24.32 -10.56 -18.17
C GLN A 43 -23.26 -9.99 -19.13
N VAL A 44 -22.41 -9.08 -18.67
CA VAL A 44 -21.55 -8.28 -19.56
C VAL A 44 -20.05 -8.46 -19.32
N ILE A 45 -19.63 -9.00 -18.18
CA ILE A 45 -18.22 -9.28 -17.89
C ILE A 45 -17.94 -10.75 -18.19
N SER A 46 -16.90 -11.00 -19.01
CA SER A 46 -16.43 -12.34 -19.33
C SER A 46 -15.55 -12.89 -18.22
N GLY A 47 -15.64 -14.21 -17.98
CA GLY A 47 -14.81 -14.91 -17.00
C GLY A 47 -15.51 -15.14 -15.64
N GLU A 48 -14.74 -15.63 -14.66
CA GLU A 48 -15.26 -15.98 -13.34
C GLU A 48 -15.33 -14.73 -12.43
N LEU A 49 -16.52 -14.43 -11.94
CA LEU A 49 -16.78 -13.37 -10.96
C LEU A 49 -16.87 -13.91 -9.52
N GLY A 50 -16.12 -14.98 -9.21
CA GLY A 50 -16.21 -15.68 -7.93
C GLY A 50 -16.05 -14.75 -6.71
N SER A 51 -15.00 -13.93 -6.66
CA SER A 51 -14.79 -13.05 -5.51
C SER A 51 -15.79 -11.87 -5.46
N LEU A 52 -16.36 -11.44 -6.59
CA LEU A 52 -17.46 -10.49 -6.59
C LEU A 52 -18.73 -11.15 -5.99
N ASN A 53 -19.05 -12.36 -6.43
CA ASN A 53 -20.16 -13.13 -5.91
C ASN A 53 -20.04 -13.34 -4.40
N ASP A 54 -18.90 -13.88 -3.95
CA ASP A 54 -18.62 -14.12 -2.52
C ASP A 54 -18.68 -12.84 -1.68
N SER A 55 -18.27 -11.70 -2.25
CA SER A 55 -18.30 -10.41 -1.56
C SER A 55 -19.71 -9.83 -1.45
N LEU A 56 -20.58 -10.08 -2.42
CA LEU A 56 -21.94 -9.55 -2.45
C LEU A 56 -22.98 -10.46 -1.78
N ASP A 57 -22.70 -11.77 -1.64
CA ASP A 57 -23.64 -12.74 -1.04
C ASP A 57 -24.11 -12.37 0.37
N SER A 58 -23.30 -11.63 1.12
CA SER A 58 -23.63 -11.21 2.50
C SER A 58 -24.15 -9.78 2.61
N ILE A 59 -24.27 -9.05 1.49
CA ILE A 59 -24.64 -7.63 1.46
C ILE A 59 -26.08 -7.46 1.01
N ASN A 60 -26.94 -6.96 1.91
CA ASN A 60 -28.34 -6.67 1.60
C ASN A 60 -28.54 -5.32 0.89
N SER A 61 -27.69 -4.35 1.19
CA SER A 61 -27.71 -3.01 0.58
C SER A 61 -26.34 -2.37 0.63
N PHE A 62 -25.99 -1.59 -0.38
CA PHE A 62 -24.75 -0.81 -0.37
C PHE A 62 -24.85 0.39 0.57
N SER A 63 -23.74 0.68 1.23
CA SER A 63 -23.54 1.91 2.01
C SER A 63 -23.42 3.13 1.09
N ASN A 64 -23.58 4.34 1.65
CA ASN A 64 -23.39 5.58 0.89
C ASN A 64 -22.00 5.67 0.26
N GLU A 65 -20.98 5.11 0.90
CA GLU A 65 -19.60 5.09 0.38
C GLU A 65 -19.48 4.16 -0.83
N GLU A 66 -20.09 2.99 -0.79
CA GLU A 66 -20.13 2.03 -1.91
C GLU A 66 -20.94 2.58 -3.10
N ILE A 67 -22.07 3.25 -2.84
CA ILE A 67 -22.85 3.95 -3.86
C ILE A 67 -22.00 5.05 -4.53
N ASN A 68 -21.20 5.81 -3.77
CA ASN A 68 -20.31 6.81 -4.34
C ASN A 68 -19.22 6.18 -5.23
N ILE A 69 -18.73 5.00 -4.88
CA ILE A 69 -17.79 4.26 -5.72
C ILE A 69 -18.43 3.85 -7.05
N ILE A 70 -19.66 3.36 -7.03
CA ILE A 70 -20.42 3.01 -8.25
C ILE A 70 -20.65 4.26 -9.12
N ASN A 71 -21.01 5.40 -8.52
CA ASN A 71 -21.17 6.67 -9.23
C ASN A 71 -19.88 7.16 -9.89
N ASN A 72 -18.75 7.02 -9.19
CA ASN A 72 -17.44 7.33 -9.75
C ASN A 72 -17.08 6.37 -10.88
N GLY A 73 -17.42 5.08 -10.74
CA GLY A 73 -17.30 4.08 -11.80
C GLY A 73 -18.11 4.44 -13.03
N ASN A 74 -19.35 4.94 -12.86
CA ASN A 74 -20.18 5.39 -13.97
C ASN A 74 -19.56 6.56 -14.73
N LYS A 75 -19.07 7.59 -14.01
CA LYS A 75 -18.38 8.73 -14.65
C LYS A 75 -17.17 8.28 -15.47
N LEU A 76 -16.36 7.37 -14.92
CA LEU A 76 -15.19 6.85 -15.62
C LEU A 76 -15.61 6.01 -16.83
N ALA A 77 -16.62 5.16 -16.70
CA ALA A 77 -17.16 4.36 -17.79
C ALA A 77 -17.68 5.23 -18.94
N ASP A 78 -18.36 6.36 -18.63
CA ASP A 78 -18.81 7.33 -19.64
C ASP A 78 -17.64 7.89 -20.44
N VAL A 79 -16.58 8.29 -19.76
CA VAL A 79 -15.38 8.83 -20.38
C VAL A 79 -14.66 7.78 -21.21
N ILE A 80 -14.51 6.55 -20.70
CA ILE A 80 -13.91 5.44 -21.44
C ILE A 80 -14.70 5.17 -22.71
N PHE A 81 -16.01 5.04 -22.60
CA PHE A 81 -16.88 4.75 -23.75
C PHE A 81 -16.84 5.84 -24.82
N GLN A 82 -16.69 7.11 -24.41
CA GLN A 82 -16.60 8.25 -25.34
C GLN A 82 -15.23 8.40 -26.00
N LYS A 83 -14.14 8.05 -25.31
CA LYS A 83 -12.78 8.32 -25.75
C LYS A 83 -12.09 7.15 -26.40
N PHE A 84 -12.51 5.94 -26.09
CA PHE A 84 -11.94 4.72 -26.64
C PHE A 84 -12.93 4.08 -27.63
N GLN A 85 -12.43 3.67 -28.77
CA GLN A 85 -13.25 2.94 -29.74
C GLN A 85 -13.43 1.51 -29.23
N ILE A 86 -14.62 1.23 -28.68
CA ILE A 86 -15.03 -0.08 -28.16
C ILE A 86 -15.96 -0.69 -29.19
N ASP A 87 -15.55 -1.82 -29.76
CA ASP A 87 -16.32 -2.55 -30.76
C ASP A 87 -17.30 -3.54 -30.08
N LYS A 88 -18.39 -3.94 -30.81
CA LYS A 88 -19.38 -4.89 -30.26
C LYS A 88 -18.75 -6.25 -29.91
N GLU A 89 -17.76 -6.67 -30.65
CA GLU A 89 -17.03 -7.94 -30.46
C GLU A 89 -16.02 -7.91 -29.32
N ASP A 90 -15.69 -6.73 -28.80
CA ASP A 90 -14.73 -6.59 -27.70
C ASP A 90 -15.24 -7.30 -26.45
N THR A 91 -14.38 -8.10 -25.85
CA THR A 91 -14.66 -8.72 -24.54
C THR A 91 -14.28 -7.76 -23.41
N ILE A 92 -15.03 -7.83 -22.33
CA ILE A 92 -14.71 -7.12 -21.10
C ILE A 92 -14.37 -8.15 -20.05
N THR A 93 -13.16 -8.06 -19.50
CA THR A 93 -12.64 -9.00 -18.50
C THR A 93 -12.23 -8.24 -17.25
N TRP A 94 -12.57 -8.77 -16.11
CA TRP A 94 -12.07 -8.30 -14.82
C TRP A 94 -10.90 -9.17 -14.35
N GLU A 95 -9.72 -8.56 -14.22
CA GLU A 95 -8.47 -9.24 -13.87
C GLU A 95 -8.14 -9.18 -12.37
N GLY A 96 -8.89 -8.42 -11.60
CA GLY A 96 -8.64 -8.16 -10.17
C GLY A 96 -8.68 -9.40 -9.25
N ASN A 97 -9.22 -10.53 -9.72
CA ASN A 97 -9.20 -11.81 -9.00
C ASN A 97 -7.81 -12.50 -8.98
N ASN A 98 -6.90 -12.06 -9.80
CA ASN A 98 -5.60 -12.69 -9.96
C ASN A 98 -4.59 -12.15 -8.93
N VAL A 99 -4.82 -12.43 -7.65
CA VAL A 99 -3.91 -12.09 -6.56
C VAL A 99 -2.53 -12.70 -6.85
N GLY A 100 -1.53 -11.85 -7.04
CA GLY A 100 -0.13 -12.27 -7.24
C GLY A 100 0.38 -12.19 -8.68
N LYS A 101 -0.41 -11.76 -9.65
CA LYS A 101 0.09 -11.42 -10.98
C LYS A 101 0.86 -10.09 -10.95
N GLU A 102 1.98 -10.05 -11.64
CA GLU A 102 2.77 -8.82 -11.85
C GLU A 102 2.06 -7.83 -12.81
N ASP A 103 0.89 -8.19 -13.32
CA ASP A 103 0.11 -7.41 -14.27
C ASP A 103 -0.57 -6.22 -13.56
N PRO A 104 -0.33 -4.98 -14.00
CA PRO A 104 -0.97 -3.79 -13.44
C PRO A 104 -2.42 -3.60 -13.87
N ILE A 105 -2.93 -4.39 -14.81
CA ILE A 105 -4.26 -4.23 -15.42
C ILE A 105 -5.31 -4.81 -14.48
N ASP A 106 -6.28 -3.99 -14.09
CA ASP A 106 -7.41 -4.37 -13.24
C ASP A 106 -8.62 -4.80 -14.09
N ILE A 107 -8.84 -4.13 -15.25
CA ILE A 107 -9.86 -4.50 -16.24
C ILE A 107 -9.30 -4.44 -17.67
N GLN A 108 -9.74 -5.37 -18.51
CA GLN A 108 -9.43 -5.37 -19.94
C GLN A 108 -10.72 -5.13 -20.74
N ILE A 109 -10.70 -4.18 -21.68
CA ILE A 109 -11.81 -3.86 -22.58
C ILE A 109 -11.28 -3.97 -24.01
N GLY A 110 -11.57 -5.06 -24.68
CA GLY A 110 -10.98 -5.37 -25.97
C GLY A 110 -9.44 -5.32 -25.89
N LYS A 111 -8.84 -4.41 -26.67
CA LYS A 111 -7.39 -4.18 -26.68
C LYS A 111 -6.87 -3.23 -25.59
N PHE A 112 -7.76 -2.59 -24.85
CA PHE A 112 -7.41 -1.56 -23.87
C PHE A 112 -7.39 -2.13 -22.45
N GLY A 113 -6.21 -2.12 -21.80
CA GLY A 113 -6.07 -2.47 -20.39
C GLY A 113 -6.13 -1.22 -19.50
N PHE A 114 -6.84 -1.29 -18.39
CA PHE A 114 -6.97 -0.18 -17.43
C PHE A 114 -6.53 -0.60 -16.04
N SER A 115 -5.71 0.24 -15.40
CA SER A 115 -5.43 0.16 -13.96
C SER A 115 -6.18 1.26 -13.23
N LEU A 116 -7.09 0.87 -12.33
CA LEU A 116 -8.05 1.77 -11.71
C LEU A 116 -7.62 2.19 -10.30
N LYS A 117 -7.57 3.49 -10.08
CA LYS A 117 -7.19 4.05 -8.77
C LYS A 117 -8.22 5.09 -8.33
N GLU A 118 -8.40 5.22 -7.00
CA GLU A 118 -9.23 6.27 -6.42
C GLU A 118 -8.37 7.53 -6.14
N ASP A 119 -8.03 7.77 -4.89
CA ASP A 119 -7.16 8.87 -4.46
C ASP A 119 -5.74 8.45 -4.13
N SER A 120 -5.44 7.17 -4.33
CA SER A 120 -4.17 6.61 -3.91
C SER A 120 -3.08 6.90 -4.94
N PHE A 121 -2.04 7.60 -4.49
CA PHE A 121 -0.78 7.73 -5.22
C PHE A 121 0.17 6.55 -4.98
N ILE A 122 -0.32 5.47 -4.39
CA ILE A 122 0.45 4.24 -4.17
C ILE A 122 0.53 3.50 -5.49
N LEU A 123 1.73 3.42 -6.05
CA LEU A 123 2.02 2.64 -7.25
C LEU A 123 2.09 1.15 -6.96
N GLU A 124 2.82 0.81 -5.91
CA GLU A 124 3.05 -0.57 -5.51
C GLU A 124 3.20 -0.69 -4.00
N ASN A 125 2.72 -1.81 -3.45
CA ASN A 125 2.89 -2.17 -2.06
C ASN A 125 3.84 -3.36 -1.97
N MET A 126 5.13 -3.09 -2.20
CA MET A 126 6.17 -4.12 -2.18
C MET A 126 6.81 -4.27 -0.81
N GLY A 127 7.38 -5.43 -0.55
CA GLY A 127 8.29 -5.63 0.59
C GLY A 127 9.63 -4.91 0.36
N LEU A 128 10.32 -4.57 1.44
CA LEU A 128 11.59 -3.85 1.36
C LEU A 128 12.66 -4.59 0.55
N TYR A 129 12.73 -5.92 0.67
CA TYR A 129 13.68 -6.72 -0.11
C TYR A 129 13.35 -6.70 -1.61
N GLN A 130 12.07 -6.63 -2.00
CA GLN A 130 11.65 -6.51 -3.40
C GLN A 130 12.10 -5.17 -3.98
N LEU A 131 11.96 -4.08 -3.19
CA LEU A 131 12.49 -2.78 -3.57
C LEU A 131 14.00 -2.84 -3.85
N ILE A 132 14.77 -3.35 -2.90
CA ILE A 132 16.24 -3.44 -3.04
C ILE A 132 16.62 -4.33 -4.24
N ASN A 133 15.97 -5.48 -4.41
CA ASN A 133 16.22 -6.37 -5.53
C ASN A 133 15.92 -5.70 -6.88
N SER A 134 14.86 -4.89 -6.94
CA SER A 134 14.51 -4.15 -8.16
C SER A 134 15.61 -3.18 -8.56
N PHE A 135 16.23 -2.48 -7.59
CA PHE A 135 17.33 -1.54 -7.86
C PHE A 135 18.64 -2.24 -8.22
N THR A 136 18.97 -3.33 -7.52
CA THR A 136 20.29 -3.93 -7.58
C THR A 136 20.37 -5.14 -8.50
N GLY A 137 19.23 -5.65 -9.00
CA GLY A 137 19.15 -6.90 -9.76
C GLY A 137 19.56 -8.13 -8.96
N SER A 138 19.67 -8.01 -7.65
CA SER A 138 20.09 -9.08 -6.74
C SER A 138 18.89 -9.87 -6.20
N SER A 139 19.15 -11.04 -5.63
CA SER A 139 18.12 -11.95 -5.09
C SER A 139 18.19 -12.07 -3.57
N TYR A 140 18.19 -10.94 -2.86
CA TYR A 140 18.08 -10.97 -1.41
C TYR A 140 16.74 -11.57 -0.99
N LYS A 141 16.77 -12.49 -0.03
CA LYS A 141 15.54 -13.12 0.49
C LYS A 141 14.79 -12.21 1.47
N THR A 142 15.52 -11.51 2.32
CA THR A 142 14.99 -10.55 3.30
C THR A 142 16.02 -9.48 3.62
N ARG A 143 15.56 -8.24 3.77
CA ARG A 143 16.37 -7.12 4.23
C ARG A 143 15.58 -6.34 5.28
N HIS A 144 16.28 -5.86 6.28
CA HIS A 144 15.71 -5.04 7.34
C HIS A 144 16.53 -3.77 7.46
N ILE A 145 16.11 -2.72 6.77
CA ILE A 145 16.87 -1.46 6.60
C ILE A 145 17.50 -0.95 7.91
N PHE A 146 16.77 -0.97 9.02
CA PHE A 146 17.29 -0.46 10.29
C PHE A 146 18.31 -1.39 10.93
N LYS A 147 18.18 -2.70 10.79
CA LYS A 147 19.16 -3.67 11.29
C LYS A 147 20.41 -3.73 10.42
N ASP A 148 20.21 -3.67 9.10
CA ASP A 148 21.31 -3.87 8.15
C ASP A 148 22.19 -2.62 8.02
N TYR A 149 21.60 -1.42 8.12
CA TYR A 149 22.31 -0.17 7.86
C TYR A 149 22.47 0.76 9.08
N ALA A 150 21.70 0.57 10.16
CA ALA A 150 21.70 1.43 11.33
C ALA A 150 21.41 0.65 12.62
N TYR A 151 22.05 -0.51 12.81
CA TYR A 151 21.77 -1.39 13.96
C TYR A 151 21.96 -0.68 15.31
N LYS A 152 22.99 0.16 15.43
CA LYS A 152 23.25 0.92 16.66
C LYS A 152 22.08 1.86 16.98
N GLU A 153 21.65 2.63 16.00
CA GLU A 153 20.56 3.60 16.14
C GLU A 153 19.21 2.89 16.33
N TYR A 154 19.02 1.72 15.70
CA TYR A 154 17.82 0.91 15.88
C TYR A 154 17.73 0.33 17.30
N SER A 155 18.85 -0.17 17.84
CA SER A 155 18.92 -0.63 19.23
C SER A 155 18.76 0.52 20.22
N GLU A 156 19.33 1.70 19.93
CA GLU A 156 19.13 2.91 20.74
C GLU A 156 17.67 3.37 20.74
N TRP A 157 17.02 3.35 19.58
CA TRP A 157 15.61 3.66 19.46
C TRP A 157 14.75 2.68 20.26
N PHE A 158 15.03 1.37 20.19
CA PHE A 158 14.37 0.38 21.02
C PHE A 158 14.57 0.65 22.52
N SER A 159 15.81 0.86 22.96
CA SER A 159 16.13 1.07 24.38
C SER A 159 15.42 2.30 24.96
N LYS A 160 15.35 3.40 24.19
CA LYS A 160 14.59 4.59 24.60
C LYS A 160 13.09 4.30 24.67
N THR A 161 12.54 3.58 23.67
CA THR A 161 11.13 3.18 23.65
C THR A 161 10.77 2.29 24.85
N TRP A 162 11.63 1.35 25.17
CA TRP A 162 11.47 0.47 26.32
C TRP A 162 11.59 1.24 27.64
N GLY A 163 12.53 2.17 27.73
CA GLY A 163 12.69 3.06 28.90
C GLY A 163 11.44 3.90 29.15
N GLU A 164 10.81 4.44 28.10
CA GLU A 164 9.55 5.18 28.22
C GLU A 164 8.40 4.29 28.71
N LEU A 165 8.33 3.02 28.26
CA LEU A 165 7.36 2.05 28.79
C LEU A 165 7.59 1.82 30.29
N VAL A 166 8.83 1.59 30.71
CA VAL A 166 9.18 1.37 32.13
C VAL A 166 8.81 2.59 32.96
N SER A 167 9.14 3.79 32.48
CA SER A 167 8.80 5.05 33.14
C SER A 167 7.29 5.24 33.25
N TYR A 168 6.56 4.95 32.20
CA TYR A 168 5.10 5.00 32.19
C TYR A 168 4.52 4.09 33.28
N LEU A 169 4.94 2.83 33.31
CA LEU A 169 4.43 1.86 34.29
C LEU A 169 4.78 2.25 35.74
N ASN A 170 5.95 2.84 35.96
CA ASN A 170 6.33 3.34 37.30
C ASN A 170 5.43 4.50 37.77
N ASN A 171 4.97 5.34 36.83
CA ASN A 171 4.15 6.54 37.14
C ASN A 171 2.66 6.27 37.22
N TYR A 172 2.17 5.15 36.65
CA TYR A 172 0.75 4.81 36.52
C TYR A 172 0.41 3.47 37.21
N ASN A 173 0.64 3.38 38.51
CA ASN A 173 0.32 2.23 39.36
C ASN A 173 0.85 0.87 38.89
N GLY A 174 1.90 0.87 38.08
CA GLY A 174 2.55 -0.34 37.60
C GLY A 174 1.82 -1.12 36.51
N GLU A 175 0.71 -0.58 35.99
CA GLU A 175 -0.10 -1.28 34.99
C GLU A 175 -0.47 -0.38 33.80
N TRP A 176 -0.49 -0.94 32.61
CA TRP A 176 -1.14 -0.37 31.43
C TRP A 176 -2.03 -1.43 30.80
N ARG A 177 -3.30 -1.09 30.57
CA ARG A 177 -4.31 -2.00 30.03
C ARG A 177 -5.05 -1.38 28.86
N LEU A 178 -5.34 -2.19 27.87
CA LEU A 178 -6.22 -1.84 26.76
C LEU A 178 -7.18 -3.00 26.50
N ASP A 179 -8.45 -2.75 26.73
CA ASP A 179 -9.53 -3.68 26.40
C ASP A 179 -10.16 -3.26 25.05
N ASN A 180 -10.30 -4.22 24.15
CA ASN A 180 -10.96 -3.97 22.88
C ASN A 180 -12.49 -4.16 23.05
N SER A 181 -13.23 -3.07 22.98
CA SER A 181 -14.68 -3.05 23.13
C SER A 181 -15.48 -3.83 22.07
N LYS A 182 -14.84 -4.16 20.95
CA LYS A 182 -15.45 -4.90 19.83
C LYS A 182 -15.06 -6.39 19.76
N GLY A 183 -14.32 -6.90 20.74
CA GLY A 183 -13.89 -8.31 20.75
C GLY A 183 -13.30 -8.72 22.08
N SER A 184 -13.28 -10.05 22.31
CA SER A 184 -12.75 -10.68 23.51
C SER A 184 -11.21 -10.61 23.62
N SER A 185 -10.60 -9.46 23.34
CA SER A 185 -9.14 -9.31 23.44
C SER A 185 -8.77 -8.23 24.44
N SER A 186 -7.83 -8.53 25.32
CA SER A 186 -7.22 -7.60 26.24
C SER A 186 -5.69 -7.61 26.14
N ILE A 187 -5.10 -6.46 26.39
CA ILE A 187 -3.66 -6.24 26.41
C ILE A 187 -3.30 -5.72 27.78
N LEU A 188 -2.27 -6.28 28.38
CA LEU A 188 -1.85 -5.92 29.71
C LEU A 188 -0.32 -5.86 29.80
N PHE A 189 0.20 -4.77 30.34
CA PHE A 189 1.54 -4.66 30.88
C PHE A 189 1.47 -4.53 32.39
N VAL A 190 2.28 -5.31 33.08
CA VAL A 190 2.38 -5.24 34.53
C VAL A 190 3.83 -5.11 34.94
N ASN A 191 4.09 -4.11 35.76
CA ASN A 191 5.36 -3.91 36.41
C ASN A 191 5.47 -4.83 37.64
N SER A 192 6.43 -5.72 37.67
CA SER A 192 6.84 -6.46 38.86
C SER A 192 8.26 -6.03 39.26
N ASN A 193 8.75 -6.45 40.44
CA ASN A 193 9.97 -5.90 41.06
C ASN A 193 11.11 -5.57 40.11
N ASN A 194 11.58 -6.53 39.31
CA ASN A 194 12.68 -6.36 38.35
C ASN A 194 12.28 -6.56 36.90
N ASP A 195 11.03 -6.94 36.64
CA ASP A 195 10.58 -7.40 35.34
C ASP A 195 9.29 -6.68 34.91
N ILE A 196 8.99 -6.81 33.64
CA ILE A 196 7.73 -6.38 33.03
C ILE A 196 7.09 -7.61 32.37
N LYS A 197 5.85 -7.89 32.79
CA LYS A 197 5.02 -8.92 32.18
C LYS A 197 4.16 -8.30 31.08
N LEU A 198 4.24 -8.87 29.87
CA LEU A 198 3.37 -8.55 28.73
C LEU A 198 2.38 -9.69 28.53
N SER A 199 1.11 -9.37 28.40
CA SER A 199 0.05 -10.36 28.17
C SER A 199 -0.87 -9.91 27.03
N TYR A 200 -1.28 -10.87 26.22
CA TYR A 200 -2.31 -10.69 25.20
C TYR A 200 -3.31 -11.85 25.29
N THR A 201 -4.55 -11.51 25.60
CA THR A 201 -5.64 -12.48 25.70
C THR A 201 -6.60 -12.29 24.53
N LYS A 202 -6.96 -13.37 23.85
CA LYS A 202 -7.98 -13.41 22.81
C LYS A 202 -8.70 -14.76 22.83
N ASN A 203 -10.04 -14.74 22.85
CA ASN A 203 -10.88 -15.95 22.82
C ASN A 203 -10.45 -16.96 23.89
N ASN A 204 -10.28 -16.54 25.14
CA ASN A 204 -9.83 -17.34 26.30
C ASN A 204 -8.40 -17.94 26.15
N SER A 205 -7.64 -17.54 25.16
CA SER A 205 -6.23 -17.91 25.03
C SER A 205 -5.34 -16.72 25.40
N THR A 206 -4.43 -16.94 26.34
CA THR A 206 -3.48 -15.90 26.79
C THR A 206 -2.07 -16.26 26.33
N ARG A 207 -1.38 -15.27 25.76
CA ARG A 207 0.05 -15.31 25.45
C ARG A 207 0.75 -14.31 26.32
N GLU A 208 1.81 -14.75 26.97
CA GLU A 208 2.55 -13.95 27.94
C GLU A 208 4.05 -14.08 27.73
N CYS A 209 4.79 -13.05 28.12
CA CYS A 209 6.22 -13.12 28.35
C CYS A 209 6.60 -12.20 29.51
N VAL A 210 7.74 -12.50 30.11
CA VAL A 210 8.33 -11.70 31.18
C VAL A 210 9.69 -11.22 30.72
N LEU A 211 9.93 -9.92 30.79
CA LEU A 211 11.12 -9.26 30.27
C LEU A 211 11.76 -8.41 31.35
N PRO A 212 13.09 -8.36 31.45
CA PRO A 212 13.77 -7.50 32.42
C PRO A 212 13.46 -6.02 32.14
N LYS A 213 13.42 -5.19 33.19
CA LYS A 213 13.30 -3.72 33.04
C LYS A 213 14.42 -3.11 32.19
N GLN A 214 15.61 -3.72 32.22
CA GLN A 214 16.71 -3.38 31.32
C GLN A 214 16.75 -4.37 30.13
N CYS A 215 15.73 -4.32 29.27
CA CYS A 215 15.62 -5.20 28.12
C CYS A 215 16.38 -4.63 26.91
N SER A 216 17.21 -5.47 26.27
CA SER A 216 17.83 -5.15 24.99
C SER A 216 16.98 -5.64 23.81
N LEU A 217 17.16 -5.03 22.62
CA LEU A 217 16.45 -5.43 21.42
C LEU A 217 16.58 -6.94 21.10
N PRO A 218 17.78 -7.57 21.15
CA PRO A 218 17.91 -9.00 20.90
C PRO A 218 17.13 -9.87 21.92
N VAL A 219 17.13 -9.49 23.19
CA VAL A 219 16.37 -10.18 24.23
C VAL A 219 14.88 -10.06 23.95
N PHE A 220 14.40 -8.86 23.65
CA PHE A 220 13.00 -8.61 23.30
C PHE A 220 12.53 -9.44 22.10
N GLU A 221 13.31 -9.47 21.04
CA GLU A 221 12.97 -10.22 19.81
C GLU A 221 12.96 -11.75 20.05
N LYS A 222 13.86 -12.24 20.90
CA LYS A 222 13.97 -13.67 21.23
C LYS A 222 12.82 -14.13 22.12
N GLU A 223 12.52 -13.37 23.16
CA GLU A 223 11.56 -13.78 24.22
C GLU A 223 10.10 -13.43 23.87
N THR A 224 9.85 -12.59 22.84
CA THR A 224 8.49 -12.20 22.47
C THR A 224 8.01 -12.87 21.18
N THR A 225 6.70 -13.11 21.10
CA THR A 225 6.04 -13.52 19.86
C THR A 225 5.65 -12.31 19.00
N SER A 226 5.36 -12.55 17.70
CA SER A 226 4.86 -11.51 16.79
C SER A 226 3.56 -10.86 17.30
N ASP A 227 2.70 -11.61 17.96
CA ASP A 227 1.48 -11.07 18.57
C ASP A 227 1.80 -10.10 19.72
N LEU A 228 2.72 -10.46 20.61
CA LEU A 228 3.11 -9.58 21.72
C LEU A 228 3.80 -8.31 21.19
N ARG A 229 4.63 -8.41 20.16
CA ARG A 229 5.24 -7.23 19.53
C ARG A 229 4.24 -6.36 18.78
N GLY A 230 3.49 -6.95 17.86
CA GLY A 230 2.58 -6.20 16.98
C GLY A 230 1.27 -5.75 17.64
N LYS A 231 0.67 -6.61 18.47
CA LYS A 231 -0.64 -6.33 19.08
C LYS A 231 -0.55 -5.69 20.47
N VAL A 232 0.57 -5.85 21.15
CA VAL A 232 0.78 -5.31 22.50
C VAL A 232 1.71 -4.10 22.45
N PHE A 233 2.99 -4.33 22.21
CA PHE A 233 4.01 -3.27 22.29
C PHE A 233 3.75 -2.12 21.28
N SER A 234 3.41 -2.45 20.05
CA SER A 234 3.05 -1.43 19.04
C SER A 234 1.79 -0.63 19.41
N LYS A 235 0.84 -1.22 20.10
CA LYS A 235 -0.33 -0.46 20.59
C LYS A 235 0.05 0.53 21.67
N PHE A 236 0.88 0.13 22.63
CA PHE A 236 1.42 1.03 23.62
C PHE A 236 2.15 2.22 22.97
N ILE A 237 3.06 1.96 22.03
CA ILE A 237 3.78 3.01 21.28
C ILE A 237 2.79 3.97 20.60
N ASN A 238 1.83 3.43 19.87
CA ASN A 238 0.88 4.24 19.10
C ASN A 238 0.00 5.13 19.97
N GLN A 239 -0.34 4.69 21.19
CA GLN A 239 -1.18 5.46 22.10
C GLN A 239 -0.39 6.48 22.94
N ASN A 240 0.83 6.11 23.35
CA ASN A 240 1.53 6.87 24.39
C ASN A 240 2.77 7.62 23.87
N LEU A 241 3.38 7.19 22.77
CA LEU A 241 4.68 7.71 22.31
C LEU A 241 4.66 8.52 21.02
N LYS A 242 3.55 8.60 20.28
CA LYS A 242 3.47 9.34 19.02
C LYS A 242 3.86 10.83 19.10
N LYS A 243 3.78 11.42 20.31
CA LYS A 243 4.13 12.82 20.57
C LYS A 243 5.31 12.95 21.54
N ASN A 244 5.94 11.83 21.91
CA ASN A 244 7.07 11.84 22.84
C ASN A 244 8.34 12.22 22.07
N GLU A 245 8.99 13.31 22.50
CA GLU A 245 10.17 13.86 21.81
C GLU A 245 11.35 12.89 21.80
N ILE A 246 11.58 12.17 22.90
CA ILE A 246 12.69 11.21 23.01
C ILE A 246 12.51 10.07 22.01
N TYR A 247 11.29 9.53 21.93
CA TYR A 247 10.94 8.48 21.00
C TYR A 247 11.09 8.95 19.53
N GLU A 248 10.50 10.11 19.20
CA GLU A 248 10.51 10.65 17.84
C GLU A 248 11.94 11.05 17.39
N ALA A 249 12.76 11.61 18.27
CA ALA A 249 14.15 11.94 17.97
C ALA A 249 14.99 10.69 17.70
N ALA A 250 14.84 9.63 18.51
CA ALA A 250 15.57 8.38 18.32
C ALA A 250 15.13 7.67 17.03
N LYS A 251 13.83 7.62 16.75
CA LYS A 251 13.26 7.09 15.52
C LYS A 251 13.77 7.83 14.28
N LYS A 252 13.76 9.16 14.32
CA LYS A 252 14.25 10.01 13.22
C LYS A 252 15.74 9.80 12.95
N LYS A 253 16.55 9.72 14.00
CA LYS A 253 18.00 9.45 13.89
C LYS A 253 18.25 8.11 13.19
N CYS A 254 17.56 7.05 13.64
CA CYS A 254 17.65 5.72 13.03
C CYS A 254 17.21 5.74 11.56
N ALA A 255 16.06 6.34 11.27
CA ALA A 255 15.55 6.46 9.92
C ALA A 255 16.53 7.21 8.99
N LYS A 256 17.14 8.29 9.47
CA LYS A 256 18.12 9.08 8.70
C LYS A 256 19.34 8.24 8.34
N VAL A 257 20.01 7.66 9.32
CA VAL A 257 21.23 6.85 9.09
C VAL A 257 20.96 5.68 8.15
N ALA A 258 19.86 4.95 8.38
CA ALA A 258 19.51 3.81 7.55
C ALA A 258 19.21 4.17 6.10
N THR A 259 18.45 5.25 5.88
CA THR A 259 18.08 5.64 4.50
C THR A 259 19.24 6.27 3.73
N GLU A 260 20.13 7.00 4.40
CA GLU A 260 21.35 7.53 3.77
C GLU A 260 22.24 6.39 3.28
N ALA A 261 22.45 5.36 4.11
CA ALA A 261 23.24 4.20 3.73
C ALA A 261 22.57 3.39 2.60
N LEU A 262 21.25 3.17 2.68
CA LEU A 262 20.51 2.50 1.63
C LEU A 262 20.54 3.28 0.30
N ALA A 263 20.29 4.59 0.33
CA ALA A 263 20.34 5.41 -0.88
C ALA A 263 21.70 5.35 -1.57
N LYS A 264 22.79 5.32 -0.79
CA LYS A 264 24.14 5.13 -1.31
C LYS A 264 24.30 3.77 -1.98
N GLU A 265 23.90 2.67 -1.32
CA GLU A 265 23.95 1.31 -1.91
C GLU A 265 23.15 1.21 -3.22
N LEU A 266 21.95 1.80 -3.24
CA LEU A 266 21.10 1.79 -4.44
C LEU A 266 21.75 2.53 -5.61
N LYS A 267 22.39 3.67 -5.36
CA LYS A 267 23.14 4.42 -6.41
C LYS A 267 24.33 3.61 -6.96
N GLU A 268 25.07 2.97 -6.08
CA GLU A 268 26.29 2.23 -6.44
C GLU A 268 26.00 0.92 -7.19
N ASN A 269 24.83 0.32 -6.94
CA ASN A 269 24.43 -0.98 -7.49
C ASN A 269 23.22 -0.91 -8.41
N LEU A 270 22.93 0.25 -9.00
CA LEU A 270 21.74 0.43 -9.81
C LEU A 270 21.75 -0.41 -11.09
N ASN A 271 20.80 -1.29 -11.22
CA ASN A 271 20.52 -2.04 -12.43
C ASN A 271 19.38 -1.37 -13.23
N TYR A 272 19.76 -0.60 -14.24
CA TYR A 272 18.82 0.17 -15.05
C TYR A 272 17.86 -0.70 -15.86
N SER A 273 18.29 -1.88 -16.32
CA SER A 273 17.49 -2.71 -17.22
C SER A 273 16.22 -3.27 -16.57
N ASP A 274 16.29 -3.59 -15.28
CA ASP A 274 15.18 -4.20 -14.56
C ASP A 274 14.44 -3.21 -13.66
N PHE A 275 15.14 -2.15 -13.22
CA PHE A 275 14.62 -1.25 -12.20
C PHE A 275 13.44 -0.40 -12.68
N LEU A 276 13.64 0.42 -13.72
CA LEU A 276 12.64 1.40 -14.15
C LEU A 276 11.31 0.76 -14.58
N PRO A 277 11.32 -0.26 -15.45
CA PRO A 277 10.08 -0.90 -15.86
C PRO A 277 9.31 -1.49 -14.69
N ARG A 278 10.01 -2.23 -13.83
CA ARG A 278 9.39 -2.86 -12.66
C ARG A 278 8.87 -1.84 -11.65
N PHE A 279 9.68 -0.81 -11.39
CA PHE A 279 9.37 0.24 -10.43
C PHE A 279 8.13 1.06 -10.83
N LEU A 280 7.98 1.35 -12.12
CA LEU A 280 6.85 2.09 -12.67
C LEU A 280 5.72 1.18 -13.16
N ARG A 281 5.84 -0.14 -12.92
CA ARG A 281 4.87 -1.13 -13.40
C ARG A 281 4.66 -1.07 -14.91
N ILE A 282 5.74 -0.78 -15.67
CA ILE A 282 5.69 -0.80 -17.13
C ILE A 282 5.52 -2.23 -17.61
N HIS A 283 4.47 -2.46 -18.40
CA HIS A 283 4.14 -3.75 -18.97
C HIS A 283 4.68 -3.91 -20.39
N LYS A 284 4.67 -5.14 -20.91
CA LYS A 284 5.05 -5.42 -22.30
C LYS A 284 4.16 -4.68 -23.30
N MET A 285 2.89 -4.52 -22.97
CA MET A 285 1.90 -3.78 -23.74
C MET A 285 1.58 -2.46 -23.04
N GLU A 286 1.14 -1.47 -23.82
CA GLU A 286 0.58 -0.24 -23.26
C GLU A 286 -0.69 -0.53 -22.47
N TYR A 287 -0.94 0.27 -21.46
CA TYR A 287 -2.19 0.27 -20.72
C TYR A 287 -2.55 1.68 -20.26
N TYR A 288 -3.71 1.83 -19.64
CA TYR A 288 -4.18 3.13 -19.17
C TYR A 288 -4.33 3.15 -17.67
N TYR A 289 -3.68 4.11 -17.04
CA TYR A 289 -3.90 4.41 -15.64
C TYR A 289 -5.09 5.35 -15.54
N ALA A 290 -6.17 4.93 -14.89
CA ALA A 290 -7.36 5.71 -14.74
C ALA A 290 -7.66 6.01 -13.26
N LYS A 291 -7.92 7.27 -12.97
CA LYS A 291 -8.25 7.78 -11.64
C LYS A 291 -9.54 8.56 -11.70
N THR A 292 -10.43 8.30 -10.74
CA THR A 292 -11.67 9.04 -10.58
C THR A 292 -11.76 9.60 -9.18
N THR A 293 -12.01 10.90 -9.08
CA THR A 293 -12.39 11.58 -7.86
C THR A 293 -13.84 12.06 -7.97
N ASN A 294 -14.44 12.52 -6.89
CA ASN A 294 -15.79 13.09 -6.93
C ASN A 294 -15.93 14.24 -7.93
N ALA A 295 -14.82 14.92 -8.26
CA ALA A 295 -14.81 16.08 -9.15
C ALA A 295 -14.35 15.74 -10.58
N ASN A 296 -13.32 14.89 -10.75
CA ASN A 296 -12.60 14.77 -12.01
C ASN A 296 -12.33 13.31 -12.40
N VAL A 297 -12.24 13.07 -13.70
CA VAL A 297 -11.72 11.83 -14.30
C VAL A 297 -10.40 12.14 -14.99
N GLU A 298 -9.37 11.36 -14.67
CA GLU A 298 -8.05 11.47 -15.26
C GLU A 298 -7.65 10.12 -15.87
N ILE A 299 -7.22 10.10 -17.13
CA ILE A 299 -6.74 8.91 -17.82
C ILE A 299 -5.40 9.22 -18.47
N TYR A 300 -4.38 8.42 -18.16
CA TYR A 300 -3.03 8.52 -18.68
C TYR A 300 -2.64 7.27 -19.44
N ARG A 301 -1.99 7.44 -20.58
CA ARG A 301 -1.41 6.34 -21.35
C ARG A 301 -0.06 5.97 -20.73
N VAL A 302 0.07 4.74 -20.26
CA VAL A 302 1.35 4.15 -19.83
C VAL A 302 1.96 3.43 -21.03
N PRO A 303 3.14 3.86 -21.52
CA PRO A 303 3.73 3.30 -22.72
C PRO A 303 4.15 1.84 -22.52
N SER A 304 4.28 1.10 -23.61
CA SER A 304 4.88 -0.23 -23.58
C SER A 304 6.34 -0.19 -23.12
N LEU A 305 6.85 -1.30 -22.62
CA LEU A 305 8.25 -1.43 -22.21
C LEU A 305 9.21 -1.00 -23.32
N LYS A 306 8.91 -1.35 -24.57
CA LYS A 306 9.75 -1.04 -25.74
C LYS A 306 9.87 0.48 -25.98
N GLU A 307 8.80 1.22 -25.79
CA GLU A 307 8.81 2.69 -25.91
C GLU A 307 9.51 3.33 -24.72
N PHE A 308 9.20 2.85 -23.52
CA PHE A 308 9.65 3.45 -22.27
C PHE A 308 11.18 3.46 -22.08
N VAL A 309 11.87 2.34 -22.35
CA VAL A 309 13.31 2.22 -22.08
C VAL A 309 14.20 3.21 -22.84
N ASN A 310 13.70 3.77 -23.92
CA ASN A 310 14.45 4.72 -24.76
C ASN A 310 14.34 6.16 -24.30
N GLU A 311 13.31 6.49 -23.51
CA GLU A 311 12.94 7.88 -23.22
C GLU A 311 13.24 8.31 -21.78
N ILE A 312 13.36 7.36 -20.86
CA ILE A 312 13.38 7.64 -19.43
C ILE A 312 14.70 7.22 -18.79
N GLU A 313 15.19 8.03 -17.85
CA GLU A 313 16.37 7.70 -17.03
C GLU A 313 16.20 8.15 -15.58
N ILE A 314 17.05 7.62 -14.69
CA ILE A 314 17.12 8.05 -13.28
C ILE A 314 18.14 9.18 -13.18
N GLU A 315 17.69 10.34 -12.72
CA GLU A 315 18.55 11.49 -12.46
C GLU A 315 19.18 11.43 -11.07
N SER A 316 18.42 11.08 -10.04
CA SER A 316 18.94 10.99 -8.67
C SER A 316 18.19 9.96 -7.80
N ILE A 317 18.90 9.48 -6.77
CA ILE A 317 18.35 8.68 -5.67
C ILE A 317 18.84 9.31 -4.38
N GLU A 318 17.93 9.71 -3.50
CA GLU A 318 18.25 10.47 -2.30
C GLU A 318 17.45 9.96 -1.09
N SER A 319 18.03 10.09 0.10
CA SER A 319 17.31 9.86 1.35
C SER A 319 16.53 11.11 1.75
N HIS A 320 15.31 10.93 2.23
CA HIS A 320 14.48 12.01 2.74
C HIS A 320 13.76 11.59 4.02
N VAL A 321 14.02 12.29 5.12
CA VAL A 321 13.41 12.01 6.42
C VAL A 321 12.81 13.30 6.99
N PRO A 322 11.61 13.70 6.52
CA PRO A 322 10.99 14.98 6.90
C PRO A 322 10.66 15.05 8.38
N LYS A 323 10.19 13.95 8.95
CA LYS A 323 9.92 13.80 10.40
C LYS A 323 10.69 12.60 10.93
N SER A 324 10.01 11.51 11.19
CA SER A 324 10.60 10.25 11.70
C SER A 324 10.38 9.07 10.74
N GLN A 325 9.98 9.37 9.52
CA GLN A 325 9.67 8.38 8.50
C GLN A 325 10.80 8.28 7.47
N ALA A 326 11.19 7.06 7.17
CA ALA A 326 12.23 6.78 6.21
C ALA A 326 11.67 6.80 4.78
N ASN A 327 12.21 7.65 3.93
CA ASN A 327 11.86 7.73 2.52
C ASN A 327 13.12 7.71 1.65
N ILE A 328 13.00 7.05 0.50
CA ILE A 328 13.94 7.18 -0.62
C ILE A 328 13.20 7.92 -1.74
N LEU A 329 13.78 9.02 -2.20
CA LEU A 329 13.29 9.77 -3.35
C LEU A 329 14.10 9.36 -4.58
N THR A 330 13.41 8.95 -5.64
CA THR A 330 14.01 8.65 -6.94
C THR A 330 13.46 9.64 -7.95
N THR A 331 14.33 10.50 -8.47
CA THR A 331 13.97 11.44 -9.54
C THR A 331 14.21 10.77 -10.89
N ILE A 332 13.17 10.73 -11.69
CA ILE A 332 13.17 10.18 -13.05
C ILE A 332 12.95 11.34 -14.01
N ILE A 333 13.68 11.36 -15.11
CA ILE A 333 13.59 12.36 -16.15
C ILE A 333 13.23 11.74 -17.50
N ASN A 334 12.30 12.36 -18.20
CA ASN A 334 12.08 12.09 -19.62
C ASN A 334 13.09 12.89 -20.43
N LYS A 335 13.98 12.22 -21.15
CA LYS A 335 15.10 12.80 -21.89
C LYS A 335 14.68 13.74 -23.04
N HIS A 336 13.51 13.50 -23.62
CA HIS A 336 13.00 14.32 -24.73
C HIS A 336 12.33 15.61 -24.27
N THR A 337 11.58 15.53 -23.16
CA THR A 337 10.81 16.68 -22.66
C THR A 337 11.50 17.44 -21.53
N GLY A 338 12.51 16.85 -20.91
CA GLY A 338 13.14 17.36 -19.69
C GLY A 338 12.23 17.34 -18.46
N ARG A 339 11.03 16.78 -18.57
CA ARG A 339 10.08 16.68 -17.46
C ARG A 339 10.54 15.67 -16.43
N LYS A 340 10.31 15.96 -15.15
CA LYS A 340 10.77 15.14 -14.03
C LYS A 340 9.60 14.59 -13.23
N LEU A 341 9.71 13.34 -12.81
CA LEU A 341 8.84 12.71 -11.84
C LEU A 341 9.66 12.31 -10.62
N VAL A 342 9.20 12.66 -9.44
CA VAL A 342 9.79 12.21 -8.20
C VAL A 342 8.92 11.09 -7.62
N LEU A 343 9.53 9.92 -7.46
CA LEU A 343 8.94 8.79 -6.80
C LEU A 343 9.45 8.71 -5.37
N ARG A 344 8.54 8.52 -4.43
CA ARG A 344 8.84 8.36 -3.02
C ARG A 344 8.58 6.93 -2.57
N ASN A 345 9.63 6.24 -2.17
CA ASN A 345 9.51 4.96 -1.47
C ASN A 345 9.51 5.19 0.04
N GLU A 346 8.38 4.94 0.64
CA GLU A 346 8.18 5.04 2.07
C GLU A 346 8.44 3.68 2.73
N CYS A 347 9.47 3.61 3.59
CA CYS A 347 9.75 2.43 4.40
C CYS A 347 8.99 2.55 5.73
N ARG A 348 7.97 1.72 5.93
CA ARG A 348 7.11 1.77 7.11
C ARG A 348 6.84 0.38 7.70
N PHE A 349 6.47 0.34 8.97
CA PHE A 349 6.04 -0.87 9.65
C PHE A 349 4.52 -0.99 9.63
N SER A 350 3.96 -1.82 8.75
CA SER A 350 2.51 -2.07 8.66
C SER A 350 1.96 -2.84 9.87
N HIS A 351 2.78 -3.70 10.46
CA HIS A 351 2.42 -4.52 11.62
C HIS A 351 3.00 -4.00 12.95
N GLY A 352 3.52 -2.79 12.95
CA GLY A 352 4.07 -2.12 14.13
C GLY A 352 5.61 -2.18 14.23
N GLN A 353 6.16 -1.21 14.93
CA GLN A 353 7.59 -1.07 15.18
C GLN A 353 8.13 -2.28 15.94
N PHE A 354 9.36 -2.67 15.66
CA PHE A 354 10.08 -3.79 16.26
C PHE A 354 9.41 -5.18 16.07
N ASN A 355 8.39 -5.28 15.19
CA ASN A 355 7.69 -6.53 14.95
C ASN A 355 8.18 -7.30 13.71
N GLY A 356 8.90 -6.67 12.82
CA GLY A 356 9.39 -7.32 11.59
C GLY A 356 10.02 -6.34 10.62
N THR A 357 10.33 -6.84 9.43
CA THR A 357 10.87 -6.04 8.34
C THR A 357 9.85 -4.98 7.90
N PRO A 358 10.26 -3.71 7.73
CA PRO A 358 9.37 -2.70 7.18
C PRO A 358 8.97 -3.03 5.74
N GLU A 359 7.78 -2.60 5.36
CA GLU A 359 7.33 -2.59 3.97
C GLU A 359 7.81 -1.32 3.28
N ALA A 360 8.05 -1.39 1.99
CA ALA A 360 8.24 -0.22 1.14
C ALA A 360 6.96 0.04 0.34
N LYS A 361 6.46 1.27 0.40
CA LYS A 361 5.34 1.72 -0.44
C LYS A 361 5.82 2.82 -1.36
N MET A 362 5.37 2.77 -2.60
CA MET A 362 5.75 3.72 -3.63
C MET A 362 4.63 4.71 -3.92
N TYR A 363 4.98 5.98 -3.98
CA TYR A 363 4.08 7.09 -4.23
C TYR A 363 4.68 8.04 -5.26
N TYR A 364 3.85 8.82 -5.94
CA TYR A 364 4.27 9.99 -6.69
C TYR A 364 4.34 11.22 -5.77
N GLU A 365 5.39 12.03 -5.88
CA GLU A 365 5.53 13.26 -5.09
C GLU A 365 4.88 14.48 -5.75
N ASN A 366 4.87 14.58 -7.07
CA ASN A 366 4.38 15.74 -7.81
C ASN A 366 2.84 15.80 -7.86
N ASN A 367 2.17 15.98 -6.72
CA ASN A 367 0.72 16.03 -6.57
C ASN A 367 -0.04 14.88 -7.26
N GLY A 368 0.64 13.76 -7.44
CA GLY A 368 0.11 12.57 -8.06
C GLY A 368 -0.07 12.62 -9.56
N SER A 369 0.49 13.64 -10.21
CA SER A 369 0.38 13.73 -11.65
C SER A 369 1.42 12.83 -12.33
N LEU A 370 0.97 11.74 -12.92
CA LEU A 370 1.72 10.97 -13.92
C LEU A 370 1.98 11.75 -15.21
N LEU A 371 1.29 12.90 -15.39
CA LEU A 371 1.41 13.84 -16.50
C LEU A 371 2.85 14.21 -16.85
N VAL A 372 3.74 14.11 -15.88
CA VAL A 372 5.13 14.49 -16.10
C VAL A 372 5.86 13.53 -17.02
N ILE A 373 5.50 12.23 -16.97
CA ILE A 373 6.18 11.20 -17.79
C ILE A 373 5.26 10.64 -18.85
N TYR A 374 3.97 10.49 -18.57
CA TYR A 374 3.02 9.84 -19.45
C TYR A 374 2.19 10.86 -20.26
N GLN A 375 1.67 10.37 -21.37
CA GLN A 375 0.78 11.16 -22.20
C GLN A 375 -0.61 11.23 -21.54
N ASP A 376 -1.11 12.45 -21.36
CA ASP A 376 -2.48 12.71 -20.95
C ASP A 376 -3.46 12.34 -22.06
N VAL A 377 -4.43 11.50 -21.74
CA VAL A 377 -5.52 11.13 -22.67
C VAL A 377 -6.79 11.89 -22.33
N VAL A 378 -7.06 12.07 -21.04
CA VAL A 378 -8.19 12.83 -20.51
C VAL A 378 -7.80 13.55 -19.22
N ASN A 379 -8.00 14.84 -19.20
CA ASN A 379 -7.85 15.69 -18.01
C ASN A 379 -9.08 16.61 -17.99
N SER A 380 -10.14 16.16 -17.30
CA SER A 380 -11.40 16.88 -17.22
C SER A 380 -11.83 17.18 -15.80
#